data_db8c33dddc9b675962aff87d162f15e9
#
_entry.id   db8c33dddc9b675962aff87d162f15e9
#
_cell.length_a   1.000
_cell.length_b   1.000
_cell.length_c   1.000
_cell.angle_alpha   90.00
_cell.angle_beta   90.00
_cell.angle_gamma   90.00
#
_symmetry.space_group_name_H-M   'P 1'
#
loop_
_entity.id
_entity.type
_entity.pdbx_description
1 polymer ?
#
loop_
_entity_poly.entity_id
_entity_poly.type
_entity_poly.pdbx_seq_one_letter_code
_entity_poly.pdbx_strand_id
1 'polypeptide(L)'
;MNEIREQIEQAILKLFDEEVAAEIVTEVTVAPEGQDADYASNIAMKLVGVLKKEEKLEIDGQPANPRLVGEMIKAELESAALPFEIEVAGPGFLNFISRDGYWKEKLAEMLADFDKNISCDEYSGKTVICEFSDPNPFKVLHVGHLYTSVVGDAISRLVEFAGGKVVRANFGGDVGLHVAKTLYAMQEKGITVKDITVRDDDADETISTEEIARRIEIIAECYVEGTRAYEDDENAKIKITEMNRVIYAISENNLHDSELAELYWAGRELSYRYFADFYAKLGVKFDKY
;
A
#
# COMPACT_ATOMS: atom_id res chain seq x y z
N MET A 1 18.81 10.16 -11.43
CA MET A 1 18.69 10.84 -10.12
C MET A 1 19.61 10.25 -9.06
N ASN A 2 19.64 8.92 -8.84
CA ASN A 2 20.51 8.31 -7.83
C ASN A 2 22.00 8.61 -8.06
N GLU A 3 22.46 8.48 -9.29
CA GLU A 3 23.85 8.78 -9.67
C GLU A 3 24.24 10.24 -9.34
N ILE A 4 23.38 11.21 -9.67
CA ILE A 4 23.60 12.62 -9.34
C ILE A 4 23.64 12.82 -7.82
N ARG A 5 22.71 12.19 -7.08
CA ARG A 5 22.66 12.28 -5.62
C ARG A 5 23.94 11.75 -4.98
N GLU A 6 24.39 10.56 -5.36
CA GLU A 6 25.62 9.93 -4.85
C GLU A 6 26.85 10.82 -5.11
N GLN A 7 26.94 11.41 -6.29
CA GLN A 7 28.06 12.30 -6.62
C GLN A 7 28.00 13.62 -5.83
N ILE A 8 26.83 14.18 -5.58
CA ILE A 8 26.67 15.33 -4.69
C ILE A 8 27.10 14.98 -3.27
N GLU A 9 26.69 13.83 -2.74
CA GLU A 9 27.07 13.37 -1.41
C GLU A 9 28.59 13.18 -1.29
N GLN A 10 29.25 12.62 -2.30
CA GLN A 10 30.71 12.51 -2.36
C GLN A 10 31.39 13.87 -2.42
N ALA A 11 30.84 14.82 -3.20
CA ALA A 11 31.38 16.17 -3.28
C ALA A 11 31.25 16.88 -1.93
N ILE A 12 30.15 16.73 -1.22
CA ILE A 12 29.95 17.30 0.10
C ILE A 12 30.98 16.74 1.10
N LEU A 13 31.19 15.42 1.12
CA LEU A 13 32.19 14.76 2.00
C LEU A 13 33.62 15.21 1.72
N LYS A 14 33.95 15.63 0.50
CA LYS A 14 35.26 16.17 0.16
C LYS A 14 35.43 17.65 0.52
N LEU A 15 34.37 18.44 0.41
CA LEU A 15 34.38 19.87 0.59
C LEU A 15 34.13 20.31 2.02
N PHE A 16 33.44 19.50 2.80
CA PHE A 16 33.00 19.81 4.16
C PHE A 16 33.31 18.68 5.13
N ASP A 17 33.26 18.97 6.44
CA ASP A 17 33.47 17.99 7.48
C ASP A 17 32.36 16.91 7.51
N GLU A 18 32.69 15.70 8.03
CA GLU A 18 31.73 14.61 8.16
C GLU A 18 30.51 15.00 9.01
N GLU A 19 30.65 15.88 10.01
CA GLU A 19 29.58 16.38 10.85
C GLU A 19 28.55 17.16 10.02
N VAL A 20 29.00 18.04 9.14
CA VAL A 20 28.16 18.80 8.21
C VAL A 20 27.46 17.88 7.21
N ALA A 21 28.20 16.89 6.69
CA ALA A 21 27.64 15.95 5.72
C ALA A 21 26.55 15.05 6.35
N ALA A 22 26.71 14.65 7.61
CA ALA A 22 25.75 13.79 8.32
C ALA A 22 24.39 14.47 8.62
N GLU A 23 24.36 15.79 8.72
CA GLU A 23 23.13 16.55 8.97
C GLU A 23 22.26 16.80 7.73
N ILE A 24 22.73 16.40 6.54
CA ILE A 24 22.11 16.77 5.27
C ILE A 24 21.52 15.58 4.55
N VAL A 25 20.27 15.75 4.11
CA VAL A 25 19.63 14.86 3.17
C VAL A 25 19.69 15.47 1.78
N THR A 26 20.47 14.83 0.90
CA THR A 26 20.59 15.25 -0.51
C THR A 26 19.34 14.89 -1.29
N GLU A 27 18.67 15.89 -1.82
CA GLU A 27 17.51 15.74 -2.69
C GLU A 27 17.85 16.17 -4.11
N VAL A 28 17.51 15.33 -5.07
CA VAL A 28 17.53 15.60 -6.50
C VAL A 28 16.14 15.37 -7.04
N THR A 29 15.55 16.38 -7.65
CA THR A 29 14.21 16.32 -8.21
C THR A 29 14.25 16.56 -9.71
N VAL A 30 13.19 16.16 -10.42
CA VAL A 30 12.96 16.62 -11.79
C VAL A 30 12.81 18.14 -11.75
N ALA A 31 13.46 18.85 -12.68
CA ALA A 31 13.36 20.28 -12.76
C ALA A 31 11.92 20.73 -13.02
N PRO A 32 11.48 21.86 -12.45
CA PRO A 32 10.14 22.38 -12.72
C PRO A 32 9.91 22.67 -14.21
N GLU A 33 8.68 22.51 -14.65
CA GLU A 33 8.27 22.78 -16.04
C GLU A 33 8.61 24.23 -16.42
N GLY A 34 9.24 24.42 -17.58
CA GLY A 34 9.68 25.73 -18.07
C GLY A 34 11.10 26.13 -17.64
N GLN A 35 11.84 25.30 -16.92
CA GLN A 35 13.27 25.45 -16.72
C GLN A 35 14.04 24.62 -17.76
N ASP A 36 15.14 25.17 -18.28
CA ASP A 36 16.02 24.47 -19.21
C ASP A 36 17.00 23.57 -18.44
N ALA A 37 16.44 22.57 -17.75
CA ALA A 37 17.17 21.58 -16.97
C ALA A 37 16.33 20.31 -16.83
N ASP A 38 16.98 19.13 -16.74
CA ASP A 38 16.31 17.86 -16.48
C ASP A 38 16.12 17.60 -14.99
N TYR A 39 17.14 17.93 -14.19
CA TYR A 39 17.10 17.75 -12.74
C TYR A 39 17.59 18.99 -12.01
N ALA A 40 17.17 19.14 -10.76
CA ALA A 40 17.56 20.23 -9.88
C ALA A 40 17.80 19.74 -8.45
N SER A 41 18.70 20.44 -7.73
CA SER A 41 18.92 20.25 -6.30
C SER A 41 19.05 21.58 -5.58
N ASN A 42 18.47 21.66 -4.38
CA ASN A 42 18.57 22.80 -3.49
C ASN A 42 19.63 22.62 -2.40
N ILE A 43 20.55 21.69 -2.60
CA ILE A 43 21.51 21.24 -1.58
C ILE A 43 22.40 22.35 -1.06
N ALA A 44 22.81 23.28 -1.90
CA ALA A 44 23.66 24.40 -1.49
C ALA A 44 22.95 25.36 -0.48
N MET A 45 21.63 25.51 -0.62
CA MET A 45 20.84 26.29 0.35
C MET A 45 20.71 25.56 1.69
N LYS A 46 20.50 24.23 1.66
CA LYS A 46 20.46 23.40 2.86
C LYS A 46 21.80 23.42 3.59
N LEU A 47 22.92 23.27 2.86
CA LEU A 47 24.28 23.33 3.40
C LEU A 47 24.58 24.65 4.13
N VAL A 48 24.25 25.78 3.53
CA VAL A 48 24.42 27.09 4.20
C VAL A 48 23.57 27.17 5.48
N GLY A 49 22.41 26.54 5.51
CA GLY A 49 21.60 26.42 6.72
C GLY A 49 22.32 25.68 7.86
N VAL A 50 22.99 24.57 7.54
CA VAL A 50 23.80 23.78 8.49
C VAL A 50 25.06 24.57 8.90
N LEU A 51 25.81 25.09 7.95
CA LEU A 51 27.01 25.87 8.24
C LEU A 51 26.75 27.07 9.19
N LYS A 52 25.59 27.70 9.07
CA LYS A 52 25.18 28.78 9.99
C LYS A 52 24.90 28.27 11.42
N LYS A 53 24.35 27.08 11.57
CA LYS A 53 24.14 26.48 12.90
C LYS A 53 25.47 26.11 13.56
N GLU A 54 26.44 25.64 12.77
CA GLU A 54 27.78 25.25 13.20
C GLU A 54 28.72 26.50 13.39
N GLU A 55 28.18 27.72 13.33
CA GLU A 55 28.95 29.00 13.39
C GLU A 55 30.06 29.09 12.35
N LYS A 56 30.02 28.28 11.27
CA LYS A 56 30.96 28.31 10.12
C LYS A 56 30.48 29.33 9.10
N LEU A 57 30.62 30.58 9.41
CA LEU A 57 30.03 31.70 8.63
C LEU A 57 30.87 32.13 7.42
N GLU A 58 32.10 31.68 7.30
CA GLU A 58 33.04 32.06 6.23
C GLU A 58 33.59 30.80 5.55
N ILE A 59 33.75 30.90 4.23
CA ILE A 59 34.43 29.94 3.37
C ILE A 59 35.48 30.72 2.58
N ASP A 60 36.76 30.34 2.73
CA ASP A 60 37.92 31.05 2.09
C ASP A 60 37.92 32.56 2.29
N GLY A 61 37.52 33.00 3.48
CA GLY A 61 37.50 34.45 3.83
C GLY A 61 36.30 35.21 3.22
N GLN A 62 35.32 34.50 2.65
CA GLN A 62 34.09 35.11 2.15
C GLN A 62 32.87 34.62 2.95
N PRO A 63 31.83 35.43 3.16
CA PRO A 63 30.64 34.99 3.83
C PRO A 63 30.00 33.79 3.10
N ALA A 64 29.73 32.71 3.85
CA ALA A 64 29.06 31.52 3.33
C ALA A 64 27.68 31.89 2.79
N ASN A 65 27.47 31.70 1.50
CA ASN A 65 26.20 31.93 0.84
C ASN A 65 25.88 30.77 -0.13
N PRO A 66 24.60 30.51 -0.44
CA PRO A 66 24.24 29.36 -1.23
C PRO A 66 24.81 29.32 -2.64
N ARG A 67 25.04 30.47 -3.24
CA ARG A 67 25.63 30.54 -4.58
C ARG A 67 27.12 30.16 -4.57
N LEU A 68 27.87 30.60 -3.58
CA LEU A 68 29.28 30.23 -3.41
C LEU A 68 29.39 28.72 -3.16
N VAL A 69 28.58 28.18 -2.25
CA VAL A 69 28.53 26.75 -1.98
C VAL A 69 28.11 25.95 -3.22
N GLY A 70 27.17 26.45 -4.00
CA GLY A 70 26.74 25.83 -5.26
C GLY A 70 27.88 25.78 -6.28
N GLU A 71 28.65 26.85 -6.45
CA GLU A 71 29.81 26.88 -7.36
C GLU A 71 30.93 25.92 -6.90
N MET A 72 31.17 25.80 -5.60
CA MET A 72 32.13 24.81 -5.06
C MET A 72 31.72 23.38 -5.36
N ILE A 73 30.44 23.04 -5.11
CA ILE A 73 29.91 21.69 -5.42
C ILE A 73 29.97 21.44 -6.93
N LYS A 74 29.58 22.41 -7.75
CA LYS A 74 29.67 22.31 -9.21
C LYS A 74 31.12 22.01 -9.66
N ALA A 75 32.10 22.74 -9.17
CA ALA A 75 33.50 22.54 -9.53
C ALA A 75 33.99 21.09 -9.18
N GLU A 76 33.57 20.57 -8.03
CA GLU A 76 33.88 19.19 -7.65
C GLU A 76 33.16 18.15 -8.55
N LEU A 77 31.89 18.38 -8.86
CA LEU A 77 31.09 17.51 -9.74
C LEU A 77 31.59 17.53 -11.20
N GLU A 78 32.09 18.64 -11.70
CA GLU A 78 32.68 18.71 -13.04
C GLU A 78 33.91 17.81 -13.19
N SER A 79 34.62 17.56 -12.09
CA SER A 79 35.75 16.61 -12.05
C SER A 79 35.32 15.16 -12.16
N ALA A 80 34.08 14.83 -11.81
CA ALA A 80 33.51 13.49 -11.82
C ALA A 80 33.02 13.04 -13.21
N ALA A 81 33.15 13.86 -14.25
CA ALA A 81 32.78 13.59 -15.65
C ALA A 81 31.32 13.09 -15.82
N LEU A 82 30.39 13.66 -15.06
CA LEU A 82 28.95 13.36 -15.20
C LEU A 82 28.45 13.67 -16.62
N PRO A 83 27.46 12.92 -17.12
CA PRO A 83 26.87 13.17 -18.43
C PRO A 83 25.90 14.37 -18.43
N PHE A 84 26.14 15.34 -17.57
CA PHE A 84 25.33 16.54 -17.40
C PHE A 84 26.21 17.80 -17.52
N GLU A 85 25.61 18.84 -18.05
CA GLU A 85 26.09 20.20 -17.83
C GLU A 85 25.47 20.69 -16.53
N ILE A 86 26.26 21.38 -15.68
CA ILE A 86 25.84 21.81 -14.35
C ILE A 86 25.82 23.31 -14.29
N GLU A 87 24.68 23.89 -13.92
CA GLU A 87 24.54 25.32 -13.76
C GLU A 87 24.10 25.67 -12.34
N VAL A 88 24.66 26.76 -11.80
CA VAL A 88 24.21 27.34 -10.53
C VAL A 88 23.24 28.48 -10.83
N ALA A 89 21.96 28.25 -10.57
CA ALA A 89 20.88 29.18 -10.87
C ALA A 89 20.32 29.88 -9.63
N GLY A 90 19.84 31.09 -9.80
CA GLY A 90 19.19 31.88 -8.77
C GLY A 90 19.99 31.98 -7.47
N PRO A 91 19.39 31.69 -6.31
CA PRO A 91 20.06 31.79 -5.00
C PRO A 91 21.04 30.63 -4.70
N GLY A 92 21.26 29.67 -5.61
CA GLY A 92 22.17 28.55 -5.41
C GLY A 92 21.54 27.18 -5.73
N PHE A 93 20.54 27.10 -6.61
CA PHE A 93 20.08 25.84 -7.16
C PHE A 93 21.14 25.25 -8.07
N LEU A 94 21.40 23.96 -7.95
CA LEU A 94 22.18 23.20 -8.90
C LEU A 94 21.23 22.61 -9.94
N ASN A 95 21.34 23.04 -11.18
CA ASN A 95 20.58 22.52 -12.32
C ASN A 95 21.47 21.59 -13.14
N PHE A 96 20.92 20.46 -13.55
CA PHE A 96 21.60 19.43 -14.32
C PHE A 96 20.90 19.30 -15.67
N ILE A 97 21.62 19.57 -16.74
CA ILE A 97 21.16 19.52 -18.11
C ILE A 97 21.85 18.33 -18.79
N SER A 98 21.08 17.37 -19.27
CA SER A 98 21.66 16.18 -19.92
C SER A 98 22.38 16.56 -21.22
N ARG A 99 23.60 16.01 -21.41
CA ARG A 99 24.34 16.17 -22.66
C ARG A 99 23.67 15.39 -23.80
N ASP A 100 23.94 15.84 -25.01
CA ASP A 100 23.44 15.18 -26.22
C ASP A 100 23.75 13.67 -26.19
N GLY A 101 22.74 12.87 -26.50
CA GLY A 101 22.87 11.42 -26.52
C GLY A 101 22.55 10.68 -25.22
N TYR A 102 22.58 11.35 -24.07
CA TYR A 102 22.34 10.73 -22.75
C TYR A 102 21.05 9.89 -22.70
N TRP A 103 19.93 10.48 -23.09
CA TRP A 103 18.64 9.78 -23.07
C TRP A 103 18.58 8.62 -24.08
N LYS A 104 19.26 8.75 -25.21
CA LYS A 104 19.36 7.67 -26.20
C LYS A 104 20.18 6.49 -25.68
N GLU A 105 21.28 6.76 -24.98
CA GLU A 105 22.10 5.75 -24.35
C GLU A 105 21.36 5.07 -23.19
N LYS A 106 20.71 5.84 -22.32
CA LYS A 106 19.88 5.30 -21.25
C LYS A 106 18.72 4.45 -21.75
N LEU A 107 18.06 4.83 -22.83
CA LEU A 107 17.02 4.02 -23.44
C LEU A 107 17.60 2.71 -24.00
N ALA A 108 18.76 2.76 -24.66
CA ALA A 108 19.41 1.56 -25.17
C ALA A 108 19.83 0.60 -24.04
N GLU A 109 20.39 1.14 -22.93
CA GLU A 109 20.71 0.36 -21.72
C GLU A 109 19.46 -0.31 -21.14
N MET A 110 18.36 0.45 -20.99
CA MET A 110 17.10 -0.08 -20.47
C MET A 110 16.54 -1.22 -21.33
N LEU A 111 16.62 -1.08 -22.66
CA LEU A 111 16.10 -2.08 -23.60
C LEU A 111 16.99 -3.33 -23.67
N ALA A 112 18.28 -3.22 -23.39
CA ALA A 112 19.21 -4.33 -23.42
C ALA A 112 18.93 -5.39 -22.34
N ASP A 113 18.49 -4.97 -21.15
CA ASP A 113 18.05 -5.86 -20.06
C ASP A 113 16.98 -5.11 -19.24
N PHE A 114 15.75 -5.13 -19.77
CA PHE A 114 14.66 -4.33 -19.24
C PHE A 114 14.37 -4.64 -17.76
N ASP A 115 14.23 -5.93 -17.43
CA ASP A 115 13.86 -6.34 -16.07
C ASP A 115 14.91 -5.95 -15.03
N LYS A 116 16.20 -6.07 -15.37
CA LYS A 116 17.31 -5.72 -14.49
C LYS A 116 17.49 -4.21 -14.35
N ASN A 117 17.38 -3.47 -15.44
CA ASN A 117 17.72 -2.04 -15.46
C ASN A 117 16.60 -1.14 -14.91
N ILE A 118 15.37 -1.66 -14.77
CA ILE A 118 14.28 -0.98 -14.09
C ILE A 118 14.08 -1.46 -12.64
N SER A 119 14.80 -2.51 -12.19
CA SER A 119 14.68 -3.02 -10.83
C SER A 119 15.12 -1.95 -9.81
N CYS A 120 14.49 -2.02 -8.65
CA CYS A 120 14.80 -1.18 -7.50
C CYS A 120 15.05 -2.09 -6.30
N ASP A 121 16.11 -1.87 -5.53
CA ASP A 121 16.51 -2.71 -4.41
C ASP A 121 16.22 -2.08 -3.04
N GLU A 122 15.40 -1.06 -2.98
CA GLU A 122 15.11 -0.30 -1.75
C GLU A 122 14.54 -1.17 -0.63
N TYR A 123 13.78 -2.19 -0.99
CA TYR A 123 13.19 -3.18 -0.06
C TYR A 123 13.93 -4.51 -0.05
N SER A 124 15.09 -4.62 -0.69
CA SER A 124 15.87 -5.86 -0.71
C SER A 124 16.19 -6.37 0.70
N GLY A 125 15.97 -7.66 0.93
CA GLY A 125 16.15 -8.31 2.22
C GLY A 125 15.07 -8.01 3.27
N LYS A 126 14.06 -7.17 2.97
CA LYS A 126 12.95 -6.85 3.87
C LYS A 126 11.75 -7.74 3.57
N THR A 127 11.01 -8.11 4.63
CA THR A 127 9.67 -8.70 4.52
C THR A 127 8.65 -7.65 4.91
N VAL A 128 7.69 -7.37 4.03
CA VAL A 128 6.62 -6.37 4.23
C VAL A 128 5.28 -7.09 4.28
N ILE A 129 4.50 -6.84 5.31
CA ILE A 129 3.12 -7.31 5.41
C ILE A 129 2.23 -6.21 4.84
N CYS A 130 1.46 -6.54 3.81
CA CYS A 130 0.46 -5.67 3.21
C CYS A 130 -0.93 -6.22 3.57
N GLU A 131 -1.61 -5.55 4.49
CA GLU A 131 -3.00 -5.88 4.87
C GLU A 131 -3.94 -4.96 4.09
N PHE A 132 -4.93 -5.54 3.42
CA PHE A 132 -5.88 -4.79 2.59
C PHE A 132 -7.12 -5.59 2.23
N SER A 133 -8.12 -4.89 1.68
CA SER A 133 -9.46 -5.37 1.35
C SER A 133 -10.36 -5.52 2.57
N ASP A 134 -10.09 -6.41 3.49
CA ASP A 134 -10.71 -6.62 4.81
C ASP A 134 -12.25 -6.61 4.79
N PRO A 135 -12.89 -7.42 3.94
CA PRO A 135 -14.34 -7.48 3.89
C PRO A 135 -14.88 -8.24 5.10
N ASN A 136 -15.97 -7.76 5.64
CA ASN A 136 -16.69 -8.48 6.69
C ASN A 136 -17.56 -9.58 6.06
N PRO A 137 -17.45 -10.85 6.49
CA PRO A 137 -18.42 -11.88 6.19
C PRO A 137 -19.86 -11.45 6.54
N PHE A 138 -20.84 -12.14 5.98
CA PHE A 138 -22.26 -11.81 6.11
C PHE A 138 -22.67 -10.45 5.49
N LYS A 139 -21.87 -9.96 4.56
CA LYS A 139 -22.16 -8.76 3.78
C LYS A 139 -21.74 -8.94 2.32
N VAL A 140 -22.43 -8.24 1.42
CA VAL A 140 -21.98 -8.17 0.03
C VAL A 140 -20.83 -7.20 -0.14
N LEU A 141 -19.97 -7.50 -1.11
CA LEU A 141 -18.91 -6.59 -1.51
C LEU A 141 -19.48 -5.39 -2.26
N HIS A 142 -18.85 -4.26 -2.12
CA HIS A 142 -19.18 -3.02 -2.81
C HIS A 142 -17.93 -2.35 -3.40
N VAL A 143 -18.12 -1.26 -4.16
CA VAL A 143 -17.02 -0.55 -4.84
C VAL A 143 -15.87 -0.14 -3.91
N GLY A 144 -16.13 0.10 -2.63
CA GLY A 144 -15.09 0.38 -1.64
C GLY A 144 -14.12 -0.80 -1.46
N HIS A 145 -14.64 -2.02 -1.38
CA HIS A 145 -13.81 -3.23 -1.30
C HIS A 145 -13.01 -3.47 -2.60
N LEU A 146 -13.62 -3.18 -3.77
CA LEU A 146 -12.90 -3.21 -5.04
C LEU A 146 -11.71 -2.25 -5.03
N TYR A 147 -11.95 -1.01 -4.61
CA TYR A 147 -10.92 0.03 -4.54
C TYR A 147 -9.76 -0.38 -3.62
N THR A 148 -10.06 -0.79 -2.38
CA THR A 148 -9.02 -1.18 -1.41
C THR A 148 -8.24 -2.42 -1.87
N SER A 149 -8.91 -3.39 -2.52
CA SER A 149 -8.25 -4.58 -3.08
C SER A 149 -7.26 -4.22 -4.20
N VAL A 150 -7.67 -3.37 -5.14
CA VAL A 150 -6.82 -2.96 -6.28
C VAL A 150 -5.64 -2.11 -5.81
N VAL A 151 -5.88 -1.15 -4.91
CA VAL A 151 -4.82 -0.29 -4.36
C VAL A 151 -3.82 -1.11 -3.54
N GLY A 152 -4.30 -2.00 -2.67
CA GLY A 152 -3.44 -2.84 -1.85
C GLY A 152 -2.57 -3.80 -2.66
N ASP A 153 -3.14 -4.43 -3.69
CA ASP A 153 -2.37 -5.29 -4.60
C ASP A 153 -1.34 -4.49 -5.41
N ALA A 154 -1.70 -3.30 -5.89
CA ALA A 154 -0.78 -2.42 -6.59
C ALA A 154 0.41 -2.01 -5.71
N ILE A 155 0.17 -1.62 -4.45
CA ILE A 155 1.23 -1.31 -3.47
C ILE A 155 2.09 -2.54 -3.21
N SER A 156 1.48 -3.71 -3.04
CA SER A 156 2.19 -4.97 -2.84
C SER A 156 3.15 -5.27 -4.00
N ARG A 157 2.69 -5.11 -5.24
CA ARG A 157 3.50 -5.30 -6.45
C ARG A 157 4.64 -4.27 -6.55
N LEU A 158 4.42 -3.03 -6.14
CA LEU A 158 5.48 -2.00 -6.10
C LEU A 158 6.58 -2.37 -5.10
N VAL A 159 6.20 -2.89 -3.92
CA VAL A 159 7.17 -3.37 -2.91
C VAL A 159 7.95 -4.59 -3.43
N GLU A 160 7.28 -5.54 -4.10
CA GLU A 160 7.94 -6.69 -4.76
C GLU A 160 8.90 -6.22 -5.84
N PHE A 161 8.48 -5.28 -6.67
CA PHE A 161 9.32 -4.67 -7.72
C PHE A 161 10.55 -3.97 -7.11
N ALA A 162 10.41 -3.40 -5.91
CA ALA A 162 11.51 -2.79 -5.16
C ALA A 162 12.36 -3.80 -4.36
N GLY A 163 12.29 -5.10 -4.69
CA GLY A 163 13.12 -6.17 -4.12
C GLY A 163 12.62 -6.73 -2.78
N GLY A 164 11.46 -6.30 -2.30
CA GLY A 164 10.87 -6.75 -1.04
C GLY A 164 10.15 -8.10 -1.16
N LYS A 165 10.17 -8.88 -0.08
CA LYS A 165 9.27 -10.03 0.07
C LYS A 165 7.96 -9.54 0.66
N VAL A 166 6.86 -9.67 -0.09
CA VAL A 166 5.53 -9.28 0.39
C VAL A 166 4.76 -10.48 0.97
N VAL A 167 4.07 -10.25 2.07
CA VAL A 167 3.05 -11.14 2.62
C VAL A 167 1.72 -10.39 2.56
N ARG A 168 0.82 -10.82 1.69
CA ARG A 168 -0.52 -10.25 1.54
C ARG A 168 -1.44 -10.82 2.60
N ALA A 169 -1.97 -9.98 3.46
CA ALA A 169 -2.90 -10.34 4.52
C ALA A 169 -4.28 -9.74 4.27
N ASN A 170 -5.31 -10.47 4.69
CA ASN A 170 -6.70 -10.05 4.63
C ASN A 170 -7.36 -10.38 5.96
N PHE A 171 -7.86 -9.37 6.66
CA PHE A 171 -8.57 -9.57 7.91
C PHE A 171 -10.08 -9.65 7.67
N GLY A 172 -10.66 -10.79 7.94
CA GLY A 172 -12.10 -10.99 7.90
C GLY A 172 -12.73 -10.80 9.28
N GLY A 173 -13.50 -9.74 9.47
CA GLY A 173 -14.28 -9.53 10.69
C GLY A 173 -15.49 -10.47 10.75
N ASP A 174 -15.28 -11.75 11.03
CA ASP A 174 -16.30 -12.80 10.98
C ASP A 174 -17.15 -12.93 12.25
N VAL A 175 -16.89 -12.14 13.26
CA VAL A 175 -17.70 -12.00 14.48
C VAL A 175 -18.11 -10.54 14.67
N GLY A 176 -19.17 -10.30 15.42
CA GLY A 176 -19.63 -8.97 15.75
C GLY A 176 -21.11 -8.73 15.47
N LEU A 177 -21.56 -7.53 15.80
CA LEU A 177 -22.98 -7.18 15.77
C LEU A 177 -23.61 -7.30 14.38
N HIS A 178 -22.85 -7.09 13.31
CA HIS A 178 -23.33 -7.25 11.94
C HIS A 178 -23.65 -8.72 11.63
N VAL A 179 -22.86 -9.68 12.13
CA VAL A 179 -23.14 -11.12 12.01
C VAL A 179 -24.40 -11.48 12.78
N ALA A 180 -24.50 -11.00 14.03
CA ALA A 180 -25.68 -11.27 14.87
C ALA A 180 -26.97 -10.73 14.27
N LYS A 181 -26.95 -9.54 13.69
CA LYS A 181 -28.10 -8.95 12.97
C LYS A 181 -28.54 -9.82 11.81
N THR A 182 -27.58 -10.30 11.02
CA THR A 182 -27.86 -11.17 9.86
C THR A 182 -28.44 -12.51 10.30
N LEU A 183 -27.80 -13.18 11.25
CA LEU A 183 -28.24 -14.48 11.74
C LEU A 183 -29.61 -14.40 12.45
N TYR A 184 -29.88 -13.33 13.18
CA TYR A 184 -31.19 -13.06 13.76
C TYR A 184 -32.28 -13.01 12.67
N ALA A 185 -32.07 -12.23 11.62
CA ALA A 185 -33.03 -12.16 10.52
C ALA A 185 -33.17 -13.48 9.76
N MET A 186 -32.09 -14.24 9.61
CA MET A 186 -32.13 -15.60 9.04
C MET A 186 -33.04 -16.51 9.86
N GLN A 187 -32.91 -16.53 11.18
CA GLN A 187 -33.76 -17.34 12.05
C GLN A 187 -35.24 -16.91 12.00
N GLU A 188 -35.51 -15.59 12.05
CA GLU A 188 -36.89 -15.08 11.93
C GLU A 188 -37.56 -15.42 10.59
N LYS A 189 -36.77 -15.57 9.52
CA LYS A 189 -37.24 -15.95 8.16
C LYS A 189 -37.25 -17.47 7.95
N GLY A 190 -36.75 -18.25 8.90
CA GLY A 190 -36.66 -19.70 8.75
C GLY A 190 -35.62 -20.15 7.72
N ILE A 191 -34.59 -19.33 7.46
CA ILE A 191 -33.45 -19.70 6.60
C ILE A 191 -32.65 -20.80 7.28
N THR A 192 -32.33 -21.84 6.55
CA THR A 192 -31.63 -23.03 7.03
C THR A 192 -30.23 -23.13 6.42
N VAL A 193 -29.39 -24.02 6.95
CA VAL A 193 -28.06 -24.28 6.38
C VAL A 193 -28.11 -24.65 4.90
N LYS A 194 -29.15 -25.39 4.46
CA LYS A 194 -29.33 -25.79 3.06
C LYS A 194 -29.47 -24.65 2.10
N ASP A 195 -30.03 -23.54 2.57
CA ASP A 195 -30.25 -22.34 1.75
C ASP A 195 -28.97 -21.55 1.49
N ILE A 196 -27.93 -21.77 2.34
CA ILE A 196 -26.67 -20.98 2.34
C ILE A 196 -25.40 -21.84 2.31
N THR A 197 -25.49 -23.17 2.20
CA THR A 197 -24.30 -24.04 2.11
C THR A 197 -23.55 -23.82 0.79
N VAL A 198 -22.24 -24.07 0.77
CA VAL A 198 -21.41 -24.04 -0.45
C VAL A 198 -21.27 -25.43 -1.09
N ARG A 199 -21.86 -26.44 -0.49
CA ARG A 199 -21.87 -27.84 -0.98
C ARG A 199 -23.23 -28.18 -1.50
N ASP A 200 -23.25 -28.98 -2.55
CA ASP A 200 -24.47 -29.67 -2.99
C ASP A 200 -24.57 -30.99 -2.22
N ASP A 201 -25.59 -31.13 -1.40
CA ASP A 201 -25.81 -32.33 -0.56
C ASP A 201 -25.88 -33.62 -1.37
N ASP A 202 -26.27 -33.53 -2.65
CA ASP A 202 -26.48 -34.70 -3.53
C ASP A 202 -25.27 -35.05 -4.42
N ALA A 203 -24.27 -34.15 -4.58
CA ALA A 203 -23.22 -34.33 -5.59
C ALA A 203 -21.77 -34.32 -5.03
N ASP A 204 -21.54 -34.05 -3.75
CA ASP A 204 -20.21 -33.83 -3.15
C ASP A 204 -19.34 -32.79 -3.93
N GLU A 205 -19.99 -31.98 -4.74
CA GLU A 205 -19.40 -30.92 -5.54
C GLU A 205 -19.67 -29.51 -4.94
N THR A 206 -18.74 -28.59 -5.15
CA THR A 206 -18.95 -27.18 -4.84
C THR A 206 -19.96 -26.58 -5.80
N ILE A 207 -20.92 -25.81 -5.30
CA ILE A 207 -21.89 -25.07 -6.13
C ILE A 207 -21.22 -24.06 -7.06
N SER A 208 -21.92 -23.72 -8.15
CA SER A 208 -21.40 -22.76 -9.15
C SER A 208 -21.25 -21.33 -8.57
N THR A 209 -20.44 -20.52 -9.23
CA THR A 209 -20.27 -19.09 -8.87
C THR A 209 -21.58 -18.32 -8.94
N GLU A 210 -22.46 -18.66 -9.88
CA GLU A 210 -23.79 -18.05 -10.00
C GLU A 210 -24.69 -18.42 -8.81
N GLU A 211 -24.61 -19.67 -8.36
CA GLU A 211 -25.38 -20.10 -7.20
C GLU A 211 -24.82 -19.51 -5.90
N ILE A 212 -23.50 -19.35 -5.78
CA ILE A 212 -22.87 -18.61 -4.66
C ILE A 212 -23.39 -17.16 -4.63
N ALA A 213 -23.42 -16.48 -5.78
CA ALA A 213 -23.94 -15.12 -5.88
C ALA A 213 -25.41 -15.03 -5.46
N ARG A 214 -26.24 -15.99 -5.87
CA ARG A 214 -27.64 -16.06 -5.47
C ARG A 214 -27.83 -16.27 -3.97
N ARG A 215 -27.06 -17.16 -3.36
CA ARG A 215 -27.13 -17.44 -1.91
C ARG A 215 -26.59 -16.28 -1.07
N ILE A 216 -25.58 -15.54 -1.54
CA ILE A 216 -25.08 -14.35 -0.84
C ILE A 216 -26.12 -13.21 -0.84
N GLU A 217 -27.03 -13.15 -1.81
CA GLU A 217 -28.16 -12.20 -1.81
C GLU A 217 -29.11 -12.44 -0.64
N ILE A 218 -29.34 -13.71 -0.25
CA ILE A 218 -30.15 -14.06 0.94
C ILE A 218 -29.49 -13.45 2.19
N ILE A 219 -28.17 -13.59 2.32
CA ILE A 219 -27.39 -13.01 3.43
C ILE A 219 -27.52 -11.48 3.43
N ALA A 220 -27.41 -10.85 2.24
CA ALA A 220 -27.52 -9.39 2.10
C ALA A 220 -28.88 -8.85 2.54
N GLU A 221 -29.96 -9.51 2.13
CA GLU A 221 -31.33 -9.16 2.55
C GLU A 221 -31.48 -9.30 4.07
N CYS A 222 -31.04 -10.41 4.63
CA CYS A 222 -31.10 -10.66 6.08
C CYS A 222 -30.27 -9.64 6.86
N TYR A 223 -29.13 -9.16 6.33
CA TYR A 223 -28.36 -8.09 6.95
C TYR A 223 -29.15 -6.77 7.04
N VAL A 224 -29.84 -6.40 5.96
CA VAL A 224 -30.66 -5.18 5.91
C VAL A 224 -31.84 -5.29 6.89
N GLU A 225 -32.55 -6.39 6.86
CA GLU A 225 -33.71 -6.62 7.75
C GLU A 225 -33.30 -6.69 9.22
N GLY A 226 -32.24 -7.45 9.55
CA GLY A 226 -31.71 -7.51 10.91
C GLY A 226 -31.19 -6.18 11.43
N THR A 227 -30.64 -5.33 10.52
CA THR A 227 -30.23 -3.98 10.88
C THR A 227 -31.46 -3.12 11.24
N ARG A 228 -32.51 -3.18 10.43
CA ARG A 228 -33.76 -2.49 10.71
C ARG A 228 -34.40 -2.97 12.02
N ALA A 229 -34.48 -4.29 12.22
CA ALA A 229 -35.03 -4.85 13.46
C ALA A 229 -34.25 -4.38 14.69
N TYR A 230 -32.94 -4.30 14.59
CA TYR A 230 -32.08 -3.80 15.68
C TYR A 230 -32.32 -2.31 16.00
N GLU A 231 -32.67 -1.50 15.00
CA GLU A 231 -32.89 -0.06 15.17
C GLU A 231 -34.32 0.26 15.63
N ASP A 232 -35.31 -0.48 15.14
CA ASP A 232 -36.71 -0.15 15.29
C ASP A 232 -37.42 -0.93 16.44
N ASP A 233 -36.86 -2.06 16.92
CA ASP A 233 -37.45 -2.92 17.93
C ASP A 233 -36.49 -3.25 19.09
N GLU A 234 -36.81 -2.71 20.29
CA GLU A 234 -36.00 -2.93 21.49
C GLU A 234 -35.92 -4.41 21.91
N ASN A 235 -36.94 -5.24 21.65
CA ASN A 235 -36.87 -6.67 21.93
C ASN A 235 -35.92 -7.40 20.95
N ALA A 236 -35.98 -7.06 19.66
CA ALA A 236 -35.04 -7.55 18.68
C ALA A 236 -33.60 -7.14 19.02
N LYS A 237 -33.40 -5.92 19.44
CA LYS A 237 -32.10 -5.39 19.86
C LYS A 237 -31.50 -6.16 21.03
N ILE A 238 -32.30 -6.49 22.04
CA ILE A 238 -31.88 -7.34 23.16
C ILE A 238 -31.46 -8.72 22.66
N LYS A 239 -32.29 -9.40 21.86
CA LYS A 239 -32.01 -10.73 21.31
C LYS A 239 -30.73 -10.72 20.44
N ILE A 240 -30.57 -9.74 19.57
CA ILE A 240 -29.40 -9.60 18.68
C ILE A 240 -28.12 -9.37 19.51
N THR A 241 -28.22 -8.54 20.57
CA THR A 241 -27.07 -8.31 21.47
C THR A 241 -26.65 -9.58 22.22
N GLU A 242 -27.62 -10.39 22.64
CA GLU A 242 -27.35 -11.66 23.29
C GLU A 242 -26.79 -12.70 22.31
N MET A 243 -27.38 -12.79 21.11
CA MET A 243 -26.89 -13.63 20.01
C MET A 243 -25.43 -13.27 19.65
N ASN A 244 -25.07 -11.99 19.63
CA ASN A 244 -23.69 -11.56 19.36
C ASN A 244 -22.70 -12.17 20.39
N ARG A 245 -23.05 -12.25 21.67
CA ARG A 245 -22.20 -12.90 22.68
C ARG A 245 -22.04 -14.39 22.41
N VAL A 246 -23.14 -15.06 22.00
CA VAL A 246 -23.12 -16.49 21.66
C VAL A 246 -22.24 -16.75 20.44
N ILE A 247 -22.30 -15.88 19.40
CA ILE A 247 -21.48 -15.99 18.20
C ILE A 247 -19.98 -15.86 18.53
N TYR A 248 -19.60 -14.93 19.40
CA TYR A 248 -18.20 -14.86 19.87
C TYR A 248 -17.78 -16.18 20.54
N ALA A 249 -18.63 -16.75 21.41
CA ALA A 249 -18.33 -18.03 22.04
C ALA A 249 -18.26 -19.20 21.05
N ILE A 250 -19.12 -19.22 20.02
CA ILE A 250 -19.09 -20.21 18.93
C ILE A 250 -17.76 -20.13 18.19
N SER A 251 -17.37 -18.93 17.78
CA SER A 251 -16.14 -18.70 17.01
C SER A 251 -14.89 -19.03 17.85
N GLU A 252 -14.80 -18.50 19.06
CA GLU A 252 -13.62 -18.66 19.93
C GLU A 252 -13.38 -20.12 20.33
N ASN A 253 -14.45 -20.88 20.61
CA ASN A 253 -14.37 -22.28 21.06
C ASN A 253 -14.62 -23.29 19.95
N ASN A 254 -14.76 -22.84 18.71
CA ASN A 254 -15.05 -23.71 17.54
C ASN A 254 -16.23 -24.65 17.76
N LEU A 255 -17.36 -24.13 18.28
CA LEU A 255 -18.55 -24.92 18.59
C LEU A 255 -19.36 -25.20 17.31
N HIS A 256 -19.93 -26.42 17.23
CA HIS A 256 -20.73 -26.89 16.08
C HIS A 256 -22.03 -27.63 16.50
N ASP A 257 -22.40 -27.56 17.77
CA ASP A 257 -23.44 -28.41 18.41
C ASP A 257 -24.78 -27.68 18.56
N SER A 258 -25.03 -26.61 17.83
CA SER A 258 -26.30 -25.91 17.82
C SER A 258 -26.68 -25.43 16.42
N GLU A 259 -27.98 -25.29 16.15
CA GLU A 259 -28.50 -24.76 14.89
C GLU A 259 -27.91 -23.38 14.55
N LEU A 260 -27.74 -22.52 15.54
CA LEU A 260 -27.09 -21.22 15.36
C LEU A 260 -25.61 -21.35 14.97
N ALA A 261 -24.89 -22.31 15.55
CA ALA A 261 -23.50 -22.56 15.21
C ALA A 261 -23.37 -23.10 13.77
N GLU A 262 -24.21 -24.05 13.38
CA GLU A 262 -24.22 -24.57 12.00
C GLU A 262 -24.53 -23.46 10.99
N LEU A 263 -25.51 -22.60 11.27
CA LEU A 263 -25.87 -21.48 10.42
C LEU A 263 -24.73 -20.42 10.33
N TYR A 264 -24.07 -20.15 11.45
CA TYR A 264 -22.90 -19.28 11.49
C TYR A 264 -21.76 -19.81 10.62
N TRP A 265 -21.37 -21.08 10.77
CA TRP A 265 -20.27 -21.65 10.01
C TRP A 265 -20.59 -21.74 8.52
N ALA A 266 -21.81 -22.12 8.15
CA ALA A 266 -22.24 -22.15 6.76
C ALA A 266 -22.23 -20.75 6.12
N GLY A 267 -22.76 -19.75 6.80
CA GLY A 267 -22.77 -18.36 6.31
C GLY A 267 -21.36 -17.77 6.21
N ARG A 268 -20.48 -18.12 7.13
CA ARG A 268 -19.06 -17.76 7.09
C ARG A 268 -18.36 -18.41 5.88
N GLU A 269 -18.53 -19.69 5.67
CA GLU A 269 -17.95 -20.42 4.54
C GLU A 269 -18.44 -19.86 3.20
N LEU A 270 -19.74 -19.61 3.06
CA LEU A 270 -20.33 -19.00 1.87
C LEU A 270 -19.71 -17.59 1.60
N SER A 271 -19.55 -16.79 2.64
CA SER A 271 -18.96 -15.45 2.51
C SER A 271 -17.52 -15.50 2.00
N TYR A 272 -16.69 -16.38 2.58
CA TYR A 272 -15.30 -16.52 2.14
C TYR A 272 -15.19 -17.11 0.73
N ARG A 273 -16.09 -18.01 0.35
CA ARG A 273 -16.15 -18.52 -1.02
C ARG A 273 -16.50 -17.43 -2.01
N TYR A 274 -17.48 -16.60 -1.68
CA TYR A 274 -17.85 -15.42 -2.47
C TYR A 274 -16.67 -14.44 -2.62
N PHE A 275 -15.91 -14.19 -1.56
CA PHE A 275 -14.71 -13.36 -1.61
C PHE A 275 -13.62 -13.97 -2.49
N ALA A 276 -13.40 -15.28 -2.39
CA ALA A 276 -12.42 -15.98 -3.23
C ALA A 276 -12.73 -15.84 -4.73
N ASP A 277 -14.00 -15.97 -5.12
CA ASP A 277 -14.43 -15.78 -6.50
C ASP A 277 -14.24 -14.33 -6.98
N PHE A 278 -14.47 -13.35 -6.11
CA PHE A 278 -14.21 -11.94 -6.38
C PHE A 278 -12.71 -11.68 -6.59
N TYR A 279 -11.86 -12.15 -5.69
CA TYR A 279 -10.41 -11.98 -5.80
C TYR A 279 -9.84 -12.70 -7.02
N ALA A 280 -10.34 -13.87 -7.35
CA ALA A 280 -9.94 -14.60 -8.56
C ALA A 280 -10.20 -13.77 -9.84
N LYS A 281 -11.35 -13.09 -9.92
CA LYS A 281 -11.69 -12.19 -11.05
C LYS A 281 -10.78 -10.97 -11.12
N LEU A 282 -10.27 -10.47 -9.99
CA LEU A 282 -9.33 -9.36 -9.92
C LEU A 282 -7.86 -9.79 -10.13
N GLY A 283 -7.57 -11.09 -10.08
CA GLY A 283 -6.20 -11.59 -10.07
C GLY A 283 -5.44 -11.30 -8.77
N VAL A 284 -6.15 -10.98 -7.68
CA VAL A 284 -5.59 -10.74 -6.35
C VAL A 284 -5.50 -12.06 -5.58
N LYS A 285 -4.40 -12.23 -4.84
CA LYS A 285 -4.18 -13.41 -3.99
C LYS A 285 -3.71 -12.95 -2.62
N PHE A 286 -4.13 -13.67 -1.58
CA PHE A 286 -3.70 -13.47 -0.21
C PHE A 286 -2.93 -14.69 0.30
N ASP A 287 -1.92 -14.44 1.14
CA ASP A 287 -1.11 -15.47 1.80
C ASP A 287 -1.68 -15.83 3.17
N LYS A 288 -2.42 -14.90 3.77
CA LYS A 288 -3.02 -15.01 5.11
C LYS A 288 -4.44 -14.45 5.13
N TYR A 289 -5.29 -15.16 5.88
CA TYR A 289 -6.65 -14.75 6.26
C TYR A 289 -6.78 -14.80 7.77
#